data_049df95ca0deea1340fd3cf98de6d45c
#
_entry.id   049df95ca0deea1340fd3cf98de6d45c
#
_cell.length_a   1.000
_cell.length_b   1.000
_cell.length_c   1.000
_cell.angle_alpha   90.00
_cell.angle_beta   90.00
_cell.angle_gamma   90.00
#
_symmetry.space_group_name_H-M   'P 1'
#
loop_
_entity.id
_entity.type
_entity.pdbx_description
1 polymer ?
#
loop_
_entity_poly.entity_id
_entity_poly.type
_entity_poly.pdbx_seq_one_letter_code
_entity_poly.pdbx_strand_id
1 'polypeptide(L)'
;MYGRSDFELPCTGDWVIFQPFDENKGIIVDMLPRERTLYRKKNGTVADKQVIASYVDQAFIVQSLDDNFNVRRAERFMVQMQEENINAAWVLNKADLDFDRQEIEEQIKHIFRRIPVFFTSIRQPETILRLRESIPEGETVVFVGSSGVGKSSLVNALCGKSLLLASDISLSTGKGRHTSTRREMVLMDGSGVLIDTPGVREFGLAMDGVDSLEEVLDISDYAKACRFKDCKHINEPGCAVLEAVNSGLLDAKVYESYLKLRREAWHFSASEHEKRKKEKSFTKLVEEVKKRKANR
;
A
#
# COMPACT_ATOMS: atom_id res chain seq x y z
N MET A 1 -16.13 -8.51 -27.08
CA MET A 1 -16.01 -7.47 -26.05
C MET A 1 -14.76 -6.61 -26.31
N TYR A 2 -14.78 -5.80 -27.35
CA TYR A 2 -13.70 -4.88 -27.69
C TYR A 2 -14.10 -3.48 -27.22
N GLY A 3 -13.27 -2.83 -26.35
CA GLY A 3 -13.39 -1.41 -26.02
C GLY A 3 -13.83 -1.05 -24.60
N ARG A 4 -13.96 -2.00 -23.66
CA ARG A 4 -14.19 -1.68 -22.25
C ARG A 4 -12.86 -1.44 -21.54
N SER A 5 -12.80 -0.37 -20.74
CA SER A 5 -11.64 -0.13 -19.86
C SER A 5 -11.52 -1.25 -18.82
N ASP A 6 -10.33 -1.49 -18.28
CA ASP A 6 -10.12 -2.48 -17.19
C ASP A 6 -11.02 -2.17 -15.96
N PHE A 7 -11.54 -0.93 -15.85
CA PHE A 7 -12.50 -0.51 -14.83
C PHE A 7 -13.91 -1.06 -15.02
N GLU A 8 -14.29 -1.40 -16.24
CA GLU A 8 -15.62 -1.91 -16.59
C GLU A 8 -15.69 -3.45 -16.50
N LEU A 9 -14.55 -4.11 -16.29
CA LEU A 9 -14.51 -5.55 -16.13
C LEU A 9 -14.69 -5.96 -14.67
N PRO A 10 -15.47 -7.02 -14.38
CA PRO A 10 -15.62 -7.53 -13.02
C PRO A 10 -14.27 -7.92 -12.40
N CYS A 11 -14.11 -7.63 -11.12
CA CYS A 11 -12.96 -8.06 -10.33
C CYS A 11 -13.40 -8.78 -9.05
N THR A 12 -12.45 -9.35 -8.34
CA THR A 12 -12.69 -10.00 -7.04
C THR A 12 -13.28 -8.99 -6.04
N GLY A 13 -14.39 -9.36 -5.40
CA GLY A 13 -15.13 -8.52 -4.47
C GLY A 13 -16.32 -7.77 -5.09
N ASP A 14 -16.41 -7.65 -6.41
CA ASP A 14 -17.55 -6.97 -7.05
C ASP A 14 -18.87 -7.68 -6.79
N TRP A 15 -19.89 -6.89 -6.47
CA TRP A 15 -21.27 -7.32 -6.48
C TRP A 15 -21.82 -7.25 -7.89
N VAL A 16 -22.28 -8.39 -8.41
CA VAL A 16 -22.71 -8.51 -9.80
C VAL A 16 -24.17 -8.98 -9.90
N ILE A 17 -24.88 -8.47 -10.90
CA ILE A 17 -26.17 -9.02 -11.32
C ILE A 17 -25.86 -10.03 -12.40
N PHE A 18 -26.22 -11.28 -12.18
CA PHE A 18 -26.00 -12.33 -13.17
C PHE A 18 -27.29 -13.07 -13.54
N GLN A 19 -27.37 -13.51 -14.79
CA GLN A 19 -28.46 -14.30 -15.30
C GLN A 19 -27.96 -15.73 -15.50
N PRO A 20 -28.48 -16.72 -14.74
CA PRO A 20 -28.16 -18.11 -14.97
C PRO A 20 -28.77 -18.59 -16.31
N PHE A 21 -28.05 -19.42 -17.06
CA PHE A 21 -28.55 -20.03 -18.32
C PHE A 21 -28.26 -21.52 -18.45
N ASP A 22 -27.53 -22.10 -17.51
CA ASP A 22 -27.21 -23.53 -17.42
C ASP A 22 -26.99 -23.87 -15.94
N GLU A 23 -26.95 -25.13 -15.56
CA GLU A 23 -26.83 -25.59 -14.16
C GLU A 23 -25.67 -24.93 -13.40
N ASN A 24 -24.54 -24.69 -14.10
CA ASN A 24 -23.32 -24.12 -13.50
C ASN A 24 -22.79 -22.91 -14.25
N LYS A 25 -23.60 -22.23 -15.06
CA LYS A 25 -23.18 -21.09 -15.87
C LYS A 25 -24.15 -19.93 -15.77
N GLY A 26 -23.61 -18.74 -15.87
CA GLY A 26 -24.37 -17.50 -15.93
C GLY A 26 -23.61 -16.42 -16.67
N ILE A 27 -24.32 -15.38 -17.06
CA ILE A 27 -23.77 -14.19 -17.68
C ILE A 27 -23.90 -13.04 -16.69
N ILE A 28 -22.81 -12.35 -16.41
CA ILE A 28 -22.84 -11.09 -15.66
C ILE A 28 -23.46 -10.06 -16.58
N VAL A 29 -24.62 -9.52 -16.19
CA VAL A 29 -25.37 -8.54 -16.95
C VAL A 29 -25.09 -7.11 -16.48
N ASP A 30 -24.78 -6.94 -15.19
CA ASP A 30 -24.45 -5.63 -14.58
C ASP A 30 -23.61 -5.77 -13.33
N MET A 31 -23.09 -4.66 -12.83
CA MET A 31 -22.30 -4.57 -11.59
C MET A 31 -22.83 -3.41 -10.75
N LEU A 32 -22.84 -3.57 -9.43
CA LEU A 32 -23.10 -2.48 -8.52
C LEU A 32 -21.92 -1.48 -8.50
N PRO A 33 -22.15 -0.20 -8.21
CA PRO A 33 -21.08 0.78 -8.04
C PRO A 33 -20.07 0.31 -7.00
N ARG A 34 -18.80 0.37 -7.33
CA ARG A 34 -17.72 -0.05 -6.44
C ARG A 34 -17.54 0.92 -5.28
N GLU A 35 -17.26 0.35 -4.12
CA GLU A 35 -16.88 1.07 -2.92
C GLU A 35 -15.58 0.48 -2.35
N ARG A 36 -14.80 1.29 -1.62
CA ARG A 36 -13.55 0.85 -0.95
C ARG A 36 -12.72 -0.07 -1.86
N THR A 37 -12.28 0.52 -2.97
CA THR A 37 -11.66 -0.24 -4.06
C THR A 37 -10.15 -0.15 -4.00
N LEU A 38 -9.50 -1.30 -3.92
CA LEU A 38 -8.04 -1.38 -3.98
C LEU A 38 -7.56 -1.35 -5.43
N TYR A 39 -6.69 -0.41 -5.75
CA TYR A 39 -6.10 -0.24 -7.08
C TYR A 39 -4.59 -0.46 -7.07
N ARG A 40 -4.05 -0.79 -8.23
CA ARG A 40 -2.63 -0.66 -8.52
C ARG A 40 -2.42 0.15 -9.79
N LYS A 41 -1.27 0.80 -9.92
CA LYS A 41 -0.88 1.43 -11.17
C LYS A 41 -0.55 0.36 -12.21
N LYS A 42 -1.02 0.56 -13.44
CA LYS A 42 -0.65 -0.28 -14.58
C LYS A 42 0.71 0.16 -15.10
N ASN A 43 1.61 -0.80 -15.35
CA ASN A 43 2.93 -0.48 -15.91
C ASN A 43 2.78 0.10 -17.31
N GLY A 44 3.36 1.28 -17.55
CA GLY A 44 3.50 1.85 -18.90
C GLY A 44 2.67 3.09 -19.22
N THR A 45 1.65 3.44 -18.46
CA THR A 45 0.83 4.64 -18.70
C THR A 45 0.64 5.46 -17.42
N VAL A 46 0.61 6.79 -17.57
CA VAL A 46 0.57 7.73 -16.43
C VAL A 46 -0.78 7.71 -15.70
N ALA A 47 -1.85 7.20 -16.33
CA ALA A 47 -3.22 7.36 -15.86
C ALA A 47 -3.98 6.05 -15.59
N ASP A 48 -3.46 4.87 -15.96
CA ASP A 48 -4.24 3.65 -15.86
C ASP A 48 -4.08 2.96 -14.50
N LYS A 49 -5.14 3.03 -13.69
CA LYS A 49 -5.32 2.24 -12.47
C LYS A 49 -5.90 0.88 -12.84
N GLN A 50 -5.39 -0.19 -12.27
CA GLN A 50 -6.00 -1.53 -12.37
C GLN A 50 -6.68 -1.88 -11.06
N VAL A 51 -7.94 -2.28 -11.11
CA VAL A 51 -8.68 -2.76 -9.95
C VAL A 51 -8.08 -4.07 -9.45
N ILE A 52 -7.82 -4.15 -8.16
CA ILE A 52 -7.32 -5.35 -7.48
C ILE A 52 -8.45 -6.07 -6.77
N ALA A 53 -9.20 -5.35 -5.94
CA ALA A 53 -10.35 -5.84 -5.21
C ALA A 53 -11.30 -4.69 -4.93
N SER A 54 -12.58 -4.97 -4.72
CA SER A 54 -13.61 -4.00 -4.34
C SER A 54 -14.32 -4.44 -3.07
N TYR A 55 -15.05 -3.52 -2.44
CA TYR A 55 -15.74 -3.74 -1.17
C TYR A 55 -14.81 -4.26 -0.08
N VAL A 56 -13.59 -3.72 -0.04
CA VAL A 56 -12.56 -4.06 0.94
C VAL A 56 -12.79 -3.23 2.20
N ASP A 57 -13.02 -3.87 3.34
CA ASP A 57 -13.19 -3.21 4.63
C ASP A 57 -11.85 -2.96 5.30
N GLN A 58 -10.94 -3.92 5.22
CA GLN A 58 -9.64 -3.86 5.85
C GLN A 58 -8.52 -4.41 4.94
N ALA A 59 -7.35 -3.80 5.02
CA ALA A 59 -6.13 -4.28 4.38
C ALA A 59 -5.07 -4.66 5.41
N PHE A 60 -4.60 -5.91 5.36
CA PHE A 60 -3.41 -6.34 6.08
C PHE A 60 -2.17 -6.09 5.24
N ILE A 61 -1.38 -5.09 5.65
CA ILE A 61 -0.09 -4.76 5.05
C ILE A 61 0.92 -5.74 5.61
N VAL A 62 1.28 -6.77 4.85
CA VAL A 62 2.16 -7.86 5.31
C VAL A 62 3.59 -7.60 4.91
N GLN A 63 4.48 -7.62 5.89
CA GLN A 63 5.92 -7.63 5.71
C GLN A 63 6.54 -8.72 6.59
N SER A 64 7.67 -9.27 6.16
CA SER A 64 8.43 -10.20 6.99
C SER A 64 9.57 -9.48 7.71
N LEU A 65 9.87 -9.94 8.94
CA LEU A 65 10.96 -9.45 9.79
C LEU A 65 12.30 -10.06 9.36
N ASP A 66 12.58 -9.92 8.06
CA ASP A 66 13.84 -10.27 7.41
C ASP A 66 14.28 -9.09 6.54
N ASP A 67 15.14 -9.29 5.56
CA ASP A 67 15.60 -8.26 4.61
C ASP A 67 14.47 -7.55 3.85
N ASN A 68 13.25 -8.05 3.94
CA ASN A 68 12.05 -7.43 3.36
C ASN A 68 11.41 -6.34 4.23
N PHE A 69 11.84 -6.18 5.48
CA PHE A 69 11.29 -5.15 6.34
C PHE A 69 11.61 -3.75 5.81
N ASN A 70 10.57 -2.91 5.63
CA ASN A 70 10.74 -1.57 5.09
C ASN A 70 9.57 -0.67 5.51
N VAL A 71 9.82 0.23 6.45
CA VAL A 71 8.83 1.16 7.01
C VAL A 71 8.17 2.01 5.92
N ARG A 72 8.94 2.56 4.98
CA ARG A 72 8.41 3.41 3.90
C ARG A 72 7.47 2.67 2.96
N ARG A 73 7.69 1.36 2.78
CA ARG A 73 6.75 0.54 2.00
C ARG A 73 5.42 0.42 2.71
N ALA A 74 5.41 0.26 4.05
CA ALA A 74 4.19 0.26 4.83
C ALA A 74 3.47 1.61 4.77
N GLU A 75 4.20 2.72 4.94
CA GLU A 75 3.65 4.07 4.83
C GLU A 75 2.95 4.30 3.47
N ARG A 76 3.54 3.83 2.38
CA ARG A 76 2.90 3.90 1.04
C ARG A 76 1.56 3.16 1.01
N PHE A 77 1.52 1.95 1.55
CA PHE A 77 0.26 1.20 1.61
C PHE A 77 -0.77 1.91 2.48
N MET A 78 -0.36 2.45 3.63
CA MET A 78 -1.25 3.19 4.53
C MET A 78 -1.89 4.39 3.82
N VAL A 79 -1.09 5.18 3.11
CA VAL A 79 -1.60 6.33 2.35
C VAL A 79 -2.62 5.89 1.31
N GLN A 80 -2.34 4.82 0.57
CA GLN A 80 -3.29 4.30 -0.41
C GLN A 80 -4.57 3.79 0.24
N MET A 81 -4.48 3.11 1.38
CA MET A 81 -5.67 2.65 2.11
C MET A 81 -6.50 3.84 2.60
N GLN A 82 -5.85 4.89 3.10
CA GLN A 82 -6.52 6.12 3.53
C GLN A 82 -7.28 6.79 2.39
N GLU A 83 -6.69 6.91 1.20
CA GLU A 83 -7.34 7.49 0.01
C GLU A 83 -8.60 6.73 -0.42
N GLU A 84 -8.58 5.42 -0.26
CA GLU A 84 -9.70 4.55 -0.67
C GLU A 84 -10.68 4.25 0.48
N ASN A 85 -10.53 4.90 1.64
CA ASN A 85 -11.32 4.65 2.86
C ASN A 85 -11.31 3.18 3.31
N ILE A 86 -10.17 2.51 3.17
CA ILE A 86 -9.93 1.14 3.60
C ILE A 86 -9.17 1.18 4.92
N ASN A 87 -9.67 0.50 5.96
CA ASN A 87 -8.96 0.35 7.22
C ASN A 87 -7.64 -0.41 6.98
N ALA A 88 -6.58 -0.01 7.65
CA ALA A 88 -5.29 -0.68 7.54
C ALA A 88 -4.84 -1.30 8.85
N ALA A 89 -4.17 -2.45 8.79
CA ALA A 89 -3.38 -3.00 9.87
C ALA A 89 -2.04 -3.49 9.33
N TRP A 90 -0.97 -3.34 10.11
CA TRP A 90 0.34 -3.80 9.70
C TRP A 90 0.66 -5.16 10.33
N VAL A 91 0.93 -6.15 9.49
CA VAL A 91 1.26 -7.51 9.89
C VAL A 91 2.75 -7.76 9.67
N LEU A 92 3.51 -7.79 10.75
CA LEU A 92 4.93 -8.13 10.79
C LEU A 92 5.07 -9.64 10.98
N ASN A 93 5.19 -10.34 9.85
CA ASN A 93 5.21 -11.80 9.80
C ASN A 93 6.62 -12.36 9.96
N LYS A 94 6.72 -13.65 10.21
CA LYS A 94 7.94 -14.38 10.54
C LYS A 94 8.57 -13.88 11.85
N ALA A 95 7.75 -13.54 12.83
CA ALA A 95 8.20 -13.08 14.15
C ALA A 95 8.91 -14.17 14.99
N ASP A 96 9.06 -15.36 14.43
CA ASP A 96 9.90 -16.46 14.95
C ASP A 96 11.38 -16.35 14.52
N LEU A 97 11.70 -15.44 13.61
CA LEU A 97 13.09 -15.15 13.24
C LEU A 97 13.78 -14.34 14.33
N ASP A 98 15.11 -14.40 14.33
CA ASP A 98 15.93 -13.56 15.20
C ASP A 98 15.96 -12.12 14.66
N PHE A 99 15.44 -11.17 15.46
CA PHE A 99 15.42 -9.75 15.16
C PHE A 99 15.41 -8.90 16.44
N ASP A 100 15.94 -7.71 16.39
CA ASP A 100 15.87 -6.78 17.50
C ASP A 100 14.47 -6.14 17.56
N ARG A 101 13.64 -6.63 18.48
CA ARG A 101 12.28 -6.16 18.66
C ARG A 101 12.21 -4.69 19.09
N GLN A 102 13.12 -4.25 19.94
CA GLN A 102 13.13 -2.86 20.43
C GLN A 102 13.50 -1.90 19.30
N GLU A 103 14.46 -2.27 18.47
CA GLU A 103 14.81 -1.48 17.28
C GLU A 103 13.64 -1.37 16.31
N ILE A 104 12.94 -2.46 16.02
CA ILE A 104 11.75 -2.44 15.15
C ILE A 104 10.65 -1.56 15.75
N GLU A 105 10.30 -1.74 17.02
CA GLU A 105 9.27 -0.95 17.69
C GLU A 105 9.59 0.55 17.70
N GLU A 106 10.84 0.93 17.88
CA GLU A 106 11.25 2.35 17.81
C GLU A 106 11.15 2.89 16.38
N GLN A 107 11.52 2.10 15.36
CA GLN A 107 11.41 2.51 13.96
C GLN A 107 9.94 2.73 13.52
N ILE A 108 8.99 1.98 14.09
CA ILE A 108 7.57 2.02 13.71
C ILE A 108 6.69 2.76 14.72
N LYS A 109 7.27 3.37 15.73
CA LYS A 109 6.56 4.02 16.85
C LYS A 109 5.50 5.03 16.38
N HIS A 110 5.78 5.79 15.34
CA HIS A 110 4.84 6.75 14.76
C HIS A 110 3.64 6.05 14.07
N ILE A 111 3.84 4.81 13.58
CA ILE A 111 2.79 4.02 12.93
C ILE A 111 1.86 3.37 13.95
N PHE A 112 2.37 2.90 15.09
CA PHE A 112 1.56 2.32 16.17
C PHE A 112 0.40 3.20 16.66
N ARG A 113 0.56 4.51 16.50
CA ARG A 113 -0.49 5.48 16.88
C ARG A 113 -1.63 5.57 15.86
N ARG A 114 -1.44 5.02 14.65
CA ARG A 114 -2.32 5.19 13.51
C ARG A 114 -3.08 3.94 13.14
N ILE A 115 -2.40 2.81 13.13
CA ILE A 115 -2.98 1.53 12.75
C ILE A 115 -2.55 0.43 13.71
N PRO A 116 -3.37 -0.62 13.88
CA PRO A 116 -2.97 -1.83 14.60
C PRO A 116 -1.72 -2.48 13.98
N VAL A 117 -0.81 -2.96 14.82
CA VAL A 117 0.39 -3.69 14.39
C VAL A 117 0.39 -5.06 15.04
N PHE A 118 0.51 -6.10 14.22
CA PHE A 118 0.52 -7.50 14.65
C PHE A 118 1.87 -8.14 14.33
N PHE A 119 2.53 -8.70 15.33
CA PHE A 119 3.68 -9.59 15.14
C PHE A 119 3.14 -11.01 15.02
N THR A 120 3.39 -11.68 13.89
CA THR A 120 2.79 -12.98 13.56
C THR A 120 3.83 -13.99 13.12
N SER A 121 3.58 -15.26 13.44
CA SER A 121 4.29 -16.39 12.87
C SER A 121 3.36 -17.60 12.77
N ILE A 122 3.38 -18.29 11.63
CA ILE A 122 2.68 -19.58 11.48
C ILE A 122 3.21 -20.67 12.42
N ARG A 123 4.40 -20.45 13.02
CA ARG A 123 4.98 -21.34 14.05
C ARG A 123 4.50 -21.02 15.46
N GLN A 124 3.78 -19.90 15.63
CA GLN A 124 3.23 -19.40 16.90
C GLN A 124 1.73 -19.24 16.78
N PRO A 125 0.93 -20.31 16.97
CA PRO A 125 -0.52 -20.30 16.71
C PRO A 125 -1.30 -19.20 17.44
N GLU A 126 -0.87 -18.81 18.62
CA GLU A 126 -1.47 -17.73 19.40
C GLU A 126 -1.40 -16.35 18.71
N THR A 127 -0.39 -16.13 17.89
CA THR A 127 -0.25 -14.89 17.11
C THR A 127 -1.25 -14.86 15.93
N ILE A 128 -1.49 -16.02 15.33
CA ILE A 128 -2.49 -16.19 14.26
C ILE A 128 -3.90 -16.06 14.82
N LEU A 129 -4.16 -16.60 16.02
CA LEU A 129 -5.47 -16.44 16.66
C LEU A 129 -5.79 -14.98 16.93
N ARG A 130 -4.86 -14.19 17.49
CA ARG A 130 -5.04 -12.74 17.70
C ARG A 130 -5.31 -11.99 16.40
N LEU A 131 -4.61 -12.36 15.31
CA LEU A 131 -4.86 -11.77 14.00
C LEU A 131 -6.27 -12.14 13.49
N ARG A 132 -6.72 -13.38 13.71
CA ARG A 132 -8.06 -13.83 13.35
C ARG A 132 -9.15 -13.07 14.13
N GLU A 133 -8.97 -12.88 15.43
CA GLU A 133 -9.89 -12.16 16.31
C GLU A 133 -10.02 -10.68 15.94
N SER A 134 -9.04 -10.11 15.23
CA SER A 134 -9.10 -8.74 14.72
C SER A 134 -9.93 -8.58 13.44
N ILE A 135 -10.44 -9.67 12.87
CA ILE A 135 -11.27 -9.66 11.66
C ILE A 135 -12.73 -9.82 12.07
N PRO A 136 -13.55 -8.76 11.98
CA PRO A 136 -14.98 -8.84 12.30
C PRO A 136 -15.72 -9.77 11.34
N GLU A 137 -16.84 -10.32 11.80
CA GLU A 137 -17.71 -11.12 10.97
C GLU A 137 -18.32 -10.28 9.84
N GLY A 138 -18.30 -10.82 8.63
CA GLY A 138 -18.84 -10.17 7.42
C GLY A 138 -17.90 -9.16 6.75
N GLU A 139 -16.77 -8.80 7.37
CA GLU A 139 -15.80 -7.90 6.74
C GLU A 139 -14.93 -8.61 5.70
N THR A 140 -14.60 -7.89 4.66
CA THR A 140 -13.68 -8.32 3.60
C THR A 140 -12.28 -7.79 3.86
N VAL A 141 -11.33 -8.71 4.05
CA VAL A 141 -9.93 -8.40 4.33
C VAL A 141 -9.03 -8.78 3.16
N VAL A 142 -8.21 -7.85 2.71
CA VAL A 142 -7.22 -8.08 1.65
C VAL A 142 -5.81 -8.15 2.21
N PHE A 143 -5.00 -9.07 1.70
CA PHE A 143 -3.59 -9.19 2.06
C PHE A 143 -2.72 -8.52 1.01
N VAL A 144 -2.01 -7.45 1.38
CA VAL A 144 -1.10 -6.73 0.50
C VAL A 144 0.34 -6.82 1.01
N GLY A 145 1.32 -6.80 0.12
CA GLY A 145 2.74 -6.90 0.49
C GLY A 145 3.57 -7.62 -0.55
N SER A 146 4.89 -7.59 -0.40
CA SER A 146 5.84 -8.18 -1.34
C SER A 146 5.69 -9.69 -1.47
N SER A 147 6.27 -10.26 -2.53
CA SER A 147 6.37 -11.72 -2.67
C SER A 147 7.28 -12.30 -1.58
N GLY A 148 6.94 -13.48 -1.05
CA GLY A 148 7.76 -14.19 -0.07
C GLY A 148 7.60 -13.73 1.39
N VAL A 149 6.78 -12.71 1.68
CA VAL A 149 6.49 -12.28 3.06
C VAL A 149 5.54 -13.21 3.82
N GLY A 150 4.94 -14.20 3.15
CA GLY A 150 4.11 -15.23 3.78
C GLY A 150 2.60 -14.97 3.74
N LYS A 151 2.08 -14.13 2.81
CA LYS A 151 0.63 -13.84 2.70
C LYS A 151 -0.22 -15.11 2.59
N SER A 152 0.04 -15.95 1.60
CA SER A 152 -0.74 -17.19 1.39
C SER A 152 -0.60 -18.18 2.56
N SER A 153 0.56 -18.21 3.23
CA SER A 153 0.74 -19.00 4.45
C SER A 153 -0.10 -18.48 5.61
N LEU A 154 -0.22 -17.16 5.76
CA LEU A 154 -1.08 -16.53 6.76
C LEU A 154 -2.56 -16.79 6.47
N VAL A 155 -2.99 -16.65 5.22
CA VAL A 155 -4.37 -16.96 4.81
C VAL A 155 -4.71 -18.43 5.13
N ASN A 156 -3.82 -19.37 4.77
CA ASN A 156 -4.01 -20.79 5.10
C ASN A 156 -4.10 -21.03 6.61
N ALA A 157 -3.23 -20.38 7.40
CA ALA A 157 -3.23 -20.51 8.86
C ALA A 157 -4.53 -19.94 9.48
N LEU A 158 -5.00 -18.80 8.99
CA LEU A 158 -6.26 -18.19 9.45
C LEU A 158 -7.48 -19.04 9.13
N CYS A 159 -7.49 -19.70 7.98
CA CYS A 159 -8.59 -20.59 7.56
C CYS A 159 -8.51 -21.99 8.19
N GLY A 160 -7.40 -22.34 8.85
CA GLY A 160 -7.19 -23.69 9.39
C GLY A 160 -7.11 -24.79 8.33
N LYS A 161 -6.87 -24.45 7.07
CA LYS A 161 -6.85 -25.35 5.91
C LYS A 161 -5.76 -24.94 4.92
N SER A 162 -5.15 -25.91 4.23
CA SER A 162 -4.24 -25.65 3.11
C SER A 162 -5.05 -25.37 1.83
N LEU A 163 -5.63 -24.19 1.73
CA LEU A 163 -6.45 -23.77 0.60
C LEU A 163 -5.62 -23.20 -0.55
N LEU A 164 -4.53 -22.49 -0.21
CA LEU A 164 -3.67 -21.81 -1.17
C LEU A 164 -2.33 -22.54 -1.30
N LEU A 165 -1.82 -22.63 -2.52
CA LEU A 165 -0.45 -23.13 -2.75
C LEU A 165 0.55 -22.08 -2.24
N ALA A 166 1.15 -22.34 -1.09
CA ALA A 166 2.29 -21.56 -0.64
C ALA A 166 3.44 -21.79 -1.62
N SER A 167 3.93 -20.73 -2.27
CA SER A 167 5.10 -20.81 -3.12
C SER A 167 6.32 -21.01 -2.22
N ASP A 168 6.88 -22.21 -2.20
CA ASP A 168 8.21 -22.43 -1.66
C ASP A 168 9.21 -21.52 -2.40
N ILE A 169 10.00 -20.79 -1.65
CA ILE A 169 11.14 -20.06 -2.19
C ILE A 169 12.12 -21.11 -2.68
N SER A 170 12.04 -21.46 -3.98
CA SER A 170 13.04 -22.38 -4.54
C SER A 170 14.38 -21.66 -4.58
N LEU A 171 15.29 -22.07 -3.73
CA LEU A 171 16.69 -21.64 -3.66
C LEU A 171 17.52 -22.05 -4.90
N SER A 172 16.91 -22.61 -5.92
CA SER A 172 17.61 -23.04 -7.12
C SER A 172 16.90 -22.57 -8.39
N THR A 173 17.62 -21.77 -9.16
CA THR A 173 17.33 -21.29 -10.52
C THR A 173 16.41 -20.08 -10.62
N GLY A 174 17.00 -18.92 -10.98
CA GLY A 174 16.38 -17.62 -11.21
C GLY A 174 15.36 -17.52 -12.37
N LYS A 175 14.47 -18.50 -12.52
CA LYS A 175 13.29 -18.43 -13.38
C LYS A 175 12.13 -19.08 -12.65
N GLY A 176 11.42 -18.25 -11.86
CA GLY A 176 10.17 -18.65 -11.22
C GLY A 176 9.12 -19.01 -12.25
N ARG A 177 8.76 -20.28 -12.30
CA ARG A 177 7.57 -20.76 -12.99
C ARG A 177 6.36 -20.14 -12.29
N HIS A 178 5.50 -19.47 -13.05
CA HIS A 178 4.32 -18.74 -12.63
C HIS A 178 3.45 -19.55 -11.66
N THR A 179 3.55 -19.25 -10.38
CA THR A 179 2.56 -19.67 -9.37
C THR A 179 1.39 -18.69 -9.43
N SER A 180 0.19 -19.20 -9.45
CA SER A 180 -1.14 -18.61 -9.56
C SER A 180 -1.18 -17.07 -9.65
N THR A 181 -1.59 -16.57 -10.80
CA THR A 181 -1.95 -15.15 -11.03
C THR A 181 -3.42 -14.89 -10.64
N ARG A 182 -4.12 -15.87 -10.09
CA ARG A 182 -5.53 -15.76 -9.72
C ARG A 182 -5.63 -15.22 -8.30
N ARG A 183 -6.52 -14.25 -8.12
CA ARG A 183 -6.94 -13.79 -6.81
C ARG A 183 -7.99 -14.73 -6.29
N GLU A 184 -7.84 -15.17 -5.07
CA GLU A 184 -8.76 -16.12 -4.46
C GLU A 184 -9.48 -15.47 -3.29
N MET A 185 -10.79 -15.62 -3.26
CA MET A 185 -11.64 -15.19 -2.16
C MET A 185 -11.95 -16.41 -1.31
N VAL A 186 -11.68 -16.33 -0.01
CA VAL A 186 -11.87 -17.42 0.94
C VAL A 186 -12.78 -16.95 2.06
N LEU A 187 -13.87 -17.68 2.26
CA LEU A 187 -14.77 -17.47 3.40
C LEU A 187 -14.17 -18.14 4.64
N MET A 188 -14.09 -17.40 5.73
CA MET A 188 -13.69 -17.94 7.04
C MET A 188 -14.93 -18.32 7.84
N ASP A 189 -14.93 -19.53 8.40
CA ASP A 189 -16.01 -19.98 9.29
C ASP A 189 -16.10 -19.09 10.54
N GLY A 190 -17.26 -18.42 10.75
CA GLY A 190 -17.53 -17.55 11.90
C GLY A 190 -16.70 -16.26 11.94
N SER A 191 -16.27 -15.77 10.78
CA SER A 191 -15.51 -14.53 10.66
C SER A 191 -15.77 -13.87 9.29
N GLY A 192 -14.81 -13.10 8.75
CA GLY A 192 -14.94 -12.38 7.49
C GLY A 192 -14.53 -13.17 6.25
N VAL A 193 -14.30 -12.43 5.19
CA VAL A 193 -13.88 -12.90 3.87
C VAL A 193 -12.42 -12.48 3.64
N LEU A 194 -11.56 -13.41 3.24
CA LEU A 194 -10.17 -13.10 2.90
C LEU A 194 -9.98 -13.06 1.39
N ILE A 195 -9.23 -12.06 0.92
CA ILE A 195 -8.79 -11.98 -0.48
C ILE A 195 -7.25 -12.07 -0.50
N ASP A 196 -6.71 -13.18 -1.02
CA ASP A 196 -5.28 -13.26 -1.33
C ASP A 196 -4.99 -12.56 -2.67
N THR A 197 -4.00 -11.70 -2.66
CA THR A 197 -3.57 -10.95 -3.83
C THR A 197 -2.17 -11.39 -4.29
N PRO A 198 -2.03 -12.56 -4.93
CA PRO A 198 -0.74 -13.02 -5.40
C PRO A 198 -0.17 -12.07 -6.47
N GLY A 199 1.14 -11.82 -6.41
CA GLY A 199 1.83 -11.05 -7.45
C GLY A 199 1.68 -9.53 -7.37
N VAL A 200 1.05 -9.00 -6.33
CA VAL A 200 1.06 -7.56 -6.04
C VAL A 200 2.40 -7.20 -5.41
N ARG A 201 3.47 -7.19 -6.25
CA ARG A 201 4.86 -7.04 -5.80
C ARG A 201 5.22 -5.61 -5.43
N GLU A 202 4.66 -4.64 -6.12
CA GLU A 202 4.89 -3.22 -5.85
C GLU A 202 3.63 -2.46 -6.24
N PHE A 203 3.02 -1.81 -5.25
CA PHE A 203 2.08 -0.75 -5.54
C PHE A 203 2.92 0.47 -5.91
N GLY A 204 2.95 0.84 -7.19
CA GLY A 204 3.21 2.22 -7.53
C GLY A 204 2.05 3.01 -6.92
N LEU A 205 2.35 3.97 -6.06
CA LEU A 205 1.35 4.85 -5.48
C LEU A 205 0.52 5.45 -6.61
N ALA A 206 -0.76 5.08 -6.67
CA ALA A 206 -1.74 5.79 -7.45
C ALA A 206 -2.33 6.88 -6.54
N MET A 207 -1.47 7.78 -6.02
CA MET A 207 -1.88 8.85 -5.12
C MET A 207 -2.42 10.01 -5.93
N ASP A 208 -3.61 10.43 -5.59
CA ASP A 208 -4.27 11.58 -6.19
C ASP A 208 -4.12 12.86 -5.34
N GLY A 209 -3.62 12.75 -4.08
CA GLY A 209 -3.50 13.88 -3.15
C GLY A 209 -2.28 13.85 -2.22
N VAL A 210 -1.91 15.04 -1.72
CA VAL A 210 -0.88 15.24 -0.70
C VAL A 210 -1.50 15.16 0.70
N ASP A 211 -2.81 15.42 0.81
CA ASP A 211 -3.54 15.50 2.08
C ASP A 211 -3.49 14.17 2.86
N SER A 212 -3.67 13.06 2.16
CA SER A 212 -3.56 11.70 2.76
C SER A 212 -2.17 11.42 3.31
N LEU A 213 -1.10 11.96 2.68
CA LEU A 213 0.27 11.86 3.21
C LEU A 213 0.43 12.60 4.53
N GLU A 214 -0.12 13.80 4.60
CA GLU A 214 -0.02 14.64 5.79
C GLU A 214 -0.78 14.02 6.97
N GLU A 215 -1.91 13.39 6.71
CA GLU A 215 -2.67 12.65 7.71
C GLU A 215 -1.91 11.41 8.19
N VAL A 216 -1.48 10.54 7.29
CA VAL A 216 -0.78 9.28 7.63
C VAL A 216 0.51 9.52 8.40
N LEU A 217 1.22 10.61 8.11
CA LEU A 217 2.51 10.94 8.74
C LEU A 217 2.42 11.94 9.91
N ASP A 218 1.24 12.20 10.45
CA ASP A 218 1.03 13.13 11.57
C ASP A 218 1.49 14.58 11.31
N ILE A 219 1.44 15.01 10.05
CA ILE A 219 1.87 16.34 9.63
C ILE A 219 0.70 17.31 9.50
N SER A 220 -0.53 16.80 9.33
CA SER A 220 -1.72 17.59 8.98
C SER A 220 -2.00 18.74 9.94
N ASP A 221 -1.80 18.56 11.26
CA ASP A 221 -2.07 19.62 12.23
C ASP A 221 -1.05 20.76 12.13
N TYR A 222 0.20 20.45 11.85
CA TYR A 222 1.23 21.47 11.57
C TYR A 222 0.97 22.12 10.21
N ALA A 223 0.55 21.35 9.19
CA ALA A 223 0.28 21.88 7.85
C ALA A 223 -0.85 22.92 7.87
N LYS A 224 -1.92 22.68 8.65
CA LYS A 224 -3.02 23.64 8.87
C LYS A 224 -2.58 24.96 9.51
N ALA A 225 -1.48 24.94 10.29
CA ALA A 225 -0.92 26.12 10.95
C ALA A 225 0.09 26.90 10.07
N CYS A 226 0.38 26.45 8.86
CA CYS A 226 1.28 27.14 7.95
C CYS A 226 0.70 28.50 7.50
N ARG A 227 1.60 29.47 7.30
CA ARG A 227 1.24 30.80 6.82
C ARG A 227 0.52 30.78 5.45
N PHE A 228 0.91 29.84 4.56
CA PHE A 228 0.37 29.72 3.21
C PHE A 228 -0.45 28.44 3.10
N LYS A 229 -1.63 28.52 2.48
CA LYS A 229 -2.52 27.37 2.24
C LYS A 229 -1.92 26.33 1.28
N ASP A 230 -1.08 26.77 0.35
CA ASP A 230 -0.39 25.94 -0.65
C ASP A 230 1.07 25.66 -0.26
N CYS A 231 1.38 25.71 1.04
CA CYS A 231 2.71 25.45 1.57
C CYS A 231 3.23 24.07 1.17
N LYS A 232 4.44 24.03 0.68
CA LYS A 232 5.08 22.77 0.27
C LYS A 232 5.96 22.17 1.36
N HIS A 233 6.09 22.86 2.46
CA HIS A 233 6.90 22.46 3.62
C HIS A 233 8.37 22.16 3.27
N ILE A 234 8.96 22.92 2.34
CA ILE A 234 10.36 22.73 1.90
C ILE A 234 11.23 23.86 2.41
N ASN A 235 10.85 25.11 2.15
CA ASN A 235 11.63 26.30 2.47
C ASN A 235 10.78 27.57 2.60
N GLU A 236 9.47 27.43 2.70
CA GLU A 236 8.56 28.57 2.79
C GLU A 236 8.68 29.27 4.13
N PRO A 237 8.74 30.63 4.15
CA PRO A 237 8.79 31.39 5.39
C PRO A 237 7.46 31.26 6.17
N GLY A 238 7.54 30.96 7.47
CA GLY A 238 6.37 30.72 8.32
C GLY A 238 5.72 29.34 8.07
N CYS A 239 6.53 28.36 7.69
CA CYS A 239 6.09 26.97 7.59
C CYS A 239 6.13 26.32 8.97
N ALA A 240 4.94 26.02 9.53
CA ALA A 240 4.83 25.41 10.85
C ALA A 240 5.36 23.96 10.90
N VAL A 241 5.33 23.24 9.77
CA VAL A 241 5.93 21.90 9.67
C VAL A 241 7.46 21.97 9.86
N LEU A 242 8.14 22.92 9.19
CA LEU A 242 9.59 23.11 9.38
C LEU A 242 9.93 23.58 10.78
N GLU A 243 9.10 24.43 11.40
CA GLU A 243 9.28 24.84 12.80
C GLU A 243 9.13 23.64 13.75
N ALA A 244 8.15 22.76 13.51
CA ALA A 244 7.96 21.55 14.30
C ALA A 244 9.15 20.58 14.19
N VAL A 245 9.73 20.43 12.99
CA VAL A 245 10.96 19.63 12.79
C VAL A 245 12.13 20.26 13.54
N ASN A 246 12.35 21.57 13.38
CA ASN A 246 13.47 22.27 14.01
C ASN A 246 13.40 22.29 15.54
N SER A 247 12.20 22.31 16.11
CA SER A 247 11.96 22.26 17.56
C SER A 247 11.91 20.83 18.12
N GLY A 248 12.00 19.80 17.28
CA GLY A 248 11.92 18.39 17.69
C GLY A 248 10.50 17.89 18.03
N LEU A 249 9.46 18.68 17.76
CA LEU A 249 8.07 18.28 17.92
C LEU A 249 7.63 17.27 16.85
N LEU A 250 8.19 17.37 15.66
CA LEU A 250 8.03 16.40 14.56
C LEU A 250 9.37 15.70 14.31
N ASP A 251 9.36 14.37 14.30
CA ASP A 251 10.55 13.58 14.03
C ASP A 251 11.10 13.87 12.61
N ALA A 252 12.38 14.17 12.52
CA ALA A 252 13.05 14.45 11.25
C ALA A 252 12.96 13.27 10.27
N LYS A 253 12.92 12.01 10.75
CA LYS A 253 12.77 10.82 9.90
C LYS A 253 11.38 10.77 9.26
N VAL A 254 10.34 11.14 10.00
CA VAL A 254 8.96 11.22 9.49
C VAL A 254 8.88 12.30 8.42
N TYR A 255 9.47 13.47 8.66
CA TYR A 255 9.53 14.54 7.66
C TYR A 255 10.32 14.13 6.40
N GLU A 256 11.43 13.39 6.54
CA GLU A 256 12.14 12.82 5.38
C GLU A 256 11.28 11.84 4.58
N SER A 257 10.51 10.98 5.27
CA SER A 257 9.56 10.08 4.63
C SER A 257 8.51 10.85 3.84
N TYR A 258 7.93 11.89 4.44
CA TYR A 258 6.99 12.79 3.78
C TYR A 258 7.55 13.38 2.49
N LEU A 259 8.75 13.97 2.54
CA LEU A 259 9.37 14.58 1.36
C LEU A 259 9.63 13.57 0.24
N LYS A 260 9.98 12.33 0.57
CA LYS A 260 10.21 11.27 -0.41
C LYS A 260 8.92 10.78 -1.04
N LEU A 261 7.92 10.47 -0.21
CA LEU A 261 6.62 10.01 -0.68
C LEU A 261 5.92 11.08 -1.53
N ARG A 262 6.03 12.35 -1.13
CA ARG A 262 5.51 13.48 -1.91
C ARG A 262 6.19 13.63 -3.28
N ARG A 263 7.51 13.42 -3.37
CA ARG A 263 8.21 13.41 -4.67
C ARG A 263 7.74 12.26 -5.55
N GLU A 264 7.54 11.09 -4.95
CA GLU A 264 7.00 9.92 -5.65
C GLU A 264 5.58 10.22 -6.16
N ALA A 265 4.68 10.72 -5.31
CA ALA A 265 3.32 11.11 -5.68
C ALA A 265 3.32 12.11 -6.85
N TRP A 266 4.11 13.17 -6.76
CA TRP A 266 4.24 14.13 -7.85
C TRP A 266 4.73 13.46 -9.15
N HIS A 267 5.71 12.56 -9.06
CA HIS A 267 6.24 11.88 -10.24
C HIS A 267 5.18 10.99 -10.91
N PHE A 268 4.23 10.50 -10.15
CA PHE A 268 3.16 9.65 -10.64
C PHE A 268 1.97 10.44 -11.20
N SER A 269 1.61 11.56 -10.58
CA SER A 269 0.47 12.39 -11.02
C SER A 269 0.83 13.37 -12.15
N ALA A 270 2.10 13.81 -12.20
CA ALA A 270 2.54 14.78 -13.19
C ALA A 270 2.46 14.24 -14.62
N SER A 271 1.89 15.04 -15.51
CA SER A 271 1.87 14.76 -16.94
C SER A 271 3.29 14.73 -17.54
N GLU A 272 3.46 14.06 -18.67
CA GLU A 272 4.74 14.06 -19.41
C GLU A 272 5.24 15.47 -19.75
N HIS A 273 4.31 16.40 -20.00
CA HIS A 273 4.65 17.80 -20.27
C HIS A 273 5.24 18.47 -19.01
N GLU A 274 4.65 18.27 -17.83
CA GLU A 274 5.14 18.83 -16.57
C GLU A 274 6.51 18.24 -16.19
N LYS A 275 6.69 16.94 -16.36
CA LYS A 275 7.98 16.27 -16.15
C LYS A 275 9.06 16.87 -17.03
N ARG A 276 8.80 17.03 -18.33
CA ARG A 276 9.75 17.67 -19.29
C ARG A 276 10.03 19.12 -18.94
N LYS A 277 9.01 19.88 -18.46
CA LYS A 277 9.19 21.28 -18.03
C LYS A 277 10.11 21.37 -16.82
N LYS A 278 9.92 20.48 -15.83
CA LYS A 278 10.77 20.42 -14.62
C LYS A 278 12.21 20.00 -14.96
N GLU A 279 12.38 19.03 -15.85
CA GLU A 279 13.70 18.59 -16.32
C GLU A 279 14.45 19.70 -17.03
N LYS A 280 13.79 20.43 -17.94
CA LYS A 280 14.37 21.61 -18.61
C LYS A 280 14.77 22.70 -17.63
N SER A 281 13.95 22.97 -16.61
CA SER A 281 14.26 23.97 -15.58
C SER A 281 15.46 23.56 -14.73
N PHE A 282 15.55 22.27 -14.38
CA PHE A 282 16.69 21.71 -13.66
C PHE A 282 17.99 21.77 -14.48
N THR A 283 17.94 21.42 -15.77
CA THR A 283 19.09 21.50 -16.68
C THR A 283 19.62 22.94 -16.77
N LYS A 284 18.72 23.93 -16.91
CA LYS A 284 19.12 25.36 -16.91
C LYS A 284 19.81 25.76 -15.61
N LEU A 285 19.25 25.34 -14.45
CA LEU A 285 19.85 25.65 -13.14
C LEU A 285 21.27 25.03 -13.02
N VAL A 286 21.44 23.78 -13.45
CA VAL A 286 22.73 23.09 -13.43
C VAL A 286 23.73 23.81 -14.34
N GLU A 287 23.32 24.28 -15.52
CA GLU A 287 24.18 25.05 -16.42
C GLU A 287 24.58 26.40 -15.81
N GLU A 288 23.65 27.12 -15.15
CA GLU A 288 23.95 28.36 -14.45
C GLU A 288 24.95 28.16 -13.31
N VAL A 289 24.78 27.11 -12.51
CA VAL A 289 25.70 26.77 -11.42
C VAL A 289 27.09 26.40 -11.97
N LYS A 290 27.16 25.65 -13.08
CA LYS A 290 28.43 25.33 -13.75
C LYS A 290 29.12 26.58 -14.28
N LYS A 291 28.38 27.51 -14.90
CA LYS A 291 28.93 28.82 -15.38
C LYS A 291 29.46 29.66 -14.22
N ARG A 292 28.75 29.75 -13.09
CA ARG A 292 29.20 30.47 -11.89
C ARG A 292 30.46 29.86 -11.28
N LYS A 293 30.63 28.53 -11.33
CA LYS A 293 31.87 27.87 -10.85
C LYS A 293 33.02 28.01 -11.80
N ALA A 294 32.79 28.15 -13.11
CA ALA A 294 33.84 28.37 -14.11
C ALA A 294 34.36 29.81 -14.15
N ASN A 295 33.60 30.77 -13.62
CA ASN A 295 33.94 32.19 -13.54
C ASN A 295 34.54 32.59 -12.16
N ARG A 296 34.85 31.63 -11.30
CA ARG A 296 35.63 31.77 -10.06
C ARG A 296 36.96 31.05 -10.19
#